data_fe4736d45f72714ee7e1d07b3149dec4
#
_entry.id   fe4736d45f72714ee7e1d07b3149dec4
#
_cell.length_a   1.000
_cell.length_b   1.000
_cell.length_c   1.000
_cell.angle_alpha   90.00
_cell.angle_beta   90.00
_cell.angle_gamma   90.00
#
_symmetry.space_group_name_H-M   'P 1'
#
loop_
_entity.id
_entity.type
_entity.pdbx_description
1 polymer ?
#
loop_
_entity_poly.entity_id
_entity_poly.type
_entity_poly.pdbx_seq_one_letter_code
_entity_poly.pdbx_strand_id
1 'polypeptide(L)'
;MKKTILLLSLIFTLLISSVSTKAYNGWASEYISEAQAGGILSTAQINSDLTAPITRADIAMLAVKTYINVNGYDLSQTKSHFTDTQSVYAEAAYQLEIMGGTSDTEFTPYSYATRQEMAKIILSLDAVLDGDILILPDVPSADFTDFDAVSGWAKPYVAMATANGLINGYPDGSFGGGIPVTWEQAVTLILRCTDLNPMPEIPTIDEAPDNEINISGYVGNVNYGKTRIKWNTPTNATTVTVTQERNSYYEGDIAPESVTYQSVGYIDIELNPNRRYTIAVDGGPSKTFGVDKVTPVGANEINASYPTTKEEADALMVSITVPVWRLSGGNKVSSTATFSVHNAIADKVKLVFEDIYNGEEKFPIKDVGGYAWRGGRSEHNGGTAIDINYDENYCIYNNGTVIGKYWKPGEDPYSIKPYGDVVNAFERHGFTWGGDAWRNPKDYMHFSYLGT
;
A
#
# COMPACT_ATOMS: atom_id res chain seq x y z
N MET A 1 -72.71 -14.21 23.31
CA MET A 1 -71.85 -13.03 23.26
C MET A 1 -70.40 -13.49 23.41
N LYS A 2 -69.67 -13.67 22.30
CA LYS A 2 -68.25 -14.06 22.27
C LYS A 2 -67.41 -12.79 22.15
N LYS A 3 -66.55 -12.50 23.14
CA LYS A 3 -65.60 -11.41 23.10
C LYS A 3 -64.37 -11.88 22.32
N THR A 4 -64.14 -11.26 21.19
CA THR A 4 -62.95 -11.43 20.38
C THR A 4 -61.83 -10.53 20.97
N ILE A 5 -60.80 -11.14 21.49
CA ILE A 5 -59.59 -10.43 21.94
C ILE A 5 -58.70 -10.24 20.74
N LEU A 6 -58.50 -8.98 20.34
CA LEU A 6 -57.60 -8.57 19.27
C LEU A 6 -56.17 -8.49 19.87
N LEU A 7 -55.30 -9.42 19.48
CA LEU A 7 -53.90 -9.38 19.86
C LEU A 7 -53.14 -8.48 18.90
N LEU A 8 -52.76 -7.27 19.34
CA LEU A 8 -51.91 -6.37 18.62
C LEU A 8 -50.46 -6.83 18.80
N SER A 9 -49.88 -7.52 17.81
CA SER A 9 -48.44 -7.81 17.79
C SER A 9 -47.69 -6.56 17.38
N LEU A 10 -47.03 -5.92 18.35
CA LEU A 10 -46.10 -4.83 18.14
C LEU A 10 -44.81 -5.42 17.54
N ILE A 11 -44.66 -5.33 16.22
CA ILE A 11 -43.39 -5.64 15.57
C ILE A 11 -42.43 -4.46 15.85
N PHE A 12 -41.55 -4.68 16.82
CA PHE A 12 -40.44 -3.78 17.10
C PHE A 12 -39.37 -4.03 16.03
N THR A 13 -39.44 -3.30 14.94
CA THR A 13 -38.34 -3.26 13.95
C THR A 13 -37.15 -2.56 14.62
N LEU A 14 -36.20 -3.36 15.07
CA LEU A 14 -34.90 -2.86 15.48
C LEU A 14 -34.21 -2.30 14.23
N LEU A 15 -34.28 -0.99 14.04
CA LEU A 15 -33.36 -0.29 13.16
C LEU A 15 -31.95 -0.43 13.77
N ILE A 16 -31.24 -1.47 13.36
CA ILE A 16 -29.78 -1.50 13.53
C ILE A 16 -29.26 -0.42 12.58
N SER A 17 -29.13 0.81 13.09
CA SER A 17 -28.23 1.77 12.46
C SER A 17 -26.86 1.12 12.50
N SER A 18 -26.39 0.65 11.35
CA SER A 18 -24.97 0.38 11.14
C SER A 18 -24.26 1.68 11.50
N VAL A 19 -23.61 1.71 12.66
CA VAL A 19 -22.62 2.72 12.95
C VAL A 19 -21.51 2.43 11.94
N SER A 20 -21.53 3.18 10.83
CA SER A 20 -20.40 3.23 9.91
C SER A 20 -19.24 3.72 10.75
N THR A 21 -18.30 2.84 11.09
CA THR A 21 -17.03 3.26 11.65
C THR A 21 -16.41 4.15 10.60
N LYS A 22 -16.18 5.42 10.94
CA LYS A 22 -15.53 6.37 10.04
C LYS A 22 -14.19 5.77 9.61
N ALA A 23 -13.94 5.71 8.32
CA ALA A 23 -12.73 5.17 7.74
C ALA A 23 -11.57 6.20 7.79
N TYR A 24 -11.57 7.09 8.78
CA TYR A 24 -10.57 8.13 9.01
C TYR A 24 -10.62 8.62 10.47
N ASN A 25 -9.54 9.22 10.92
CA ASN A 25 -9.41 9.76 12.27
C ASN A 25 -10.22 11.03 12.47
N GLY A 26 -10.69 11.25 13.71
CA GLY A 26 -11.56 12.38 14.04
C GLY A 26 -10.95 13.75 13.73
N TRP A 27 -9.63 13.88 13.81
CA TRP A 27 -8.91 15.13 13.53
C TRP A 27 -9.01 15.56 12.06
N ALA A 28 -9.12 14.60 11.12
CA ALA A 28 -9.25 14.88 9.69
C ALA A 28 -10.70 15.18 9.25
N SER A 29 -11.67 15.02 10.16
CA SER A 29 -13.11 15.03 9.84
C SER A 29 -13.58 16.29 9.12
N GLU A 30 -13.05 17.46 9.49
CA GLU A 30 -13.41 18.76 8.92
C GLU A 30 -12.91 18.84 7.46
N TYR A 31 -11.63 18.61 7.25
CA TYR A 31 -11.01 18.63 5.91
C TYR A 31 -11.59 17.60 4.95
N ILE A 32 -11.90 16.39 5.46
CA ILE A 32 -12.55 15.35 4.64
C ILE A 32 -13.97 15.78 4.25
N SER A 33 -14.72 16.37 5.17
CA SER A 33 -16.08 16.88 4.89
C SER A 33 -16.03 18.01 3.87
N GLU A 34 -15.06 18.88 3.96
CA GLU A 34 -14.83 19.98 3.04
C GLU A 34 -14.37 19.50 1.67
N ALA A 35 -13.42 18.55 1.61
CA ALA A 35 -12.99 17.91 0.38
C ALA A 35 -14.17 17.21 -0.34
N GLN A 36 -15.11 16.65 0.42
CA GLN A 36 -16.34 16.10 -0.14
C GLN A 36 -17.25 17.18 -0.70
N ALA A 37 -17.50 18.23 0.08
CA ALA A 37 -18.36 19.33 -0.34
C ALA A 37 -17.83 20.03 -1.59
N GLY A 38 -16.51 20.18 -1.71
CA GLY A 38 -15.81 20.71 -2.88
C GLY A 38 -15.68 19.74 -4.06
N GLY A 39 -16.16 18.49 -3.94
CA GLY A 39 -16.04 17.49 -5.01
C GLY A 39 -14.61 16.97 -5.25
N ILE A 40 -13.68 17.30 -4.34
CA ILE A 40 -12.28 16.84 -4.35
C ILE A 40 -12.25 15.33 -4.05
N LEU A 41 -12.96 14.91 -2.99
CA LEU A 41 -13.21 13.50 -2.65
C LEU A 41 -14.59 13.05 -3.10
N SER A 42 -14.66 11.89 -3.73
CA SER A 42 -15.92 11.21 -4.03
C SER A 42 -16.46 10.47 -2.79
N THR A 43 -17.76 10.18 -2.79
CA THR A 43 -18.38 9.34 -1.75
C THR A 43 -17.73 7.96 -1.64
N ALA A 44 -17.27 7.39 -2.75
CA ALA A 44 -16.58 6.09 -2.74
C ALA A 44 -15.23 6.18 -1.99
N GLN A 45 -14.46 7.24 -2.21
CA GLN A 45 -13.19 7.46 -1.52
C GLN A 45 -13.40 7.68 -0.02
N ILE A 46 -14.42 8.45 0.39
CA ILE A 46 -14.71 8.69 1.82
C ILE A 46 -15.13 7.42 2.55
N ASN A 47 -15.75 6.48 1.85
CA ASN A 47 -16.12 5.18 2.40
C ASN A 47 -14.98 4.15 2.35
N SER A 48 -13.84 4.50 1.76
CA SER A 48 -12.61 3.70 1.82
C SER A 48 -11.79 4.03 3.08
N ASP A 49 -10.74 3.26 3.33
CA ASP A 49 -9.82 3.53 4.43
C ASP A 49 -8.90 4.71 4.09
N LEU A 50 -9.23 5.90 4.60
CA LEU A 50 -8.43 7.10 4.40
C LEU A 50 -7.20 7.17 5.32
N THR A 51 -7.04 6.21 6.21
CA THR A 51 -5.81 6.06 6.99
C THR A 51 -4.72 5.29 6.22
N ALA A 52 -5.07 4.69 5.08
CA ALA A 52 -4.13 4.03 4.18
C ALA A 52 -3.18 5.01 3.48
N PRO A 53 -1.97 4.58 3.09
CA PRO A 53 -1.06 5.37 2.25
C PRO A 53 -1.70 5.79 0.93
N ILE A 54 -1.36 6.98 0.46
CA ILE A 54 -1.89 7.55 -0.78
C ILE A 54 -0.87 7.44 -1.91
N THR A 55 -1.35 7.11 -3.11
CA THR A 55 -0.49 7.04 -4.30
C THR A 55 -0.18 8.41 -4.87
N ARG A 56 0.89 8.51 -5.65
CA ARG A 56 1.26 9.74 -6.37
C ARG A 56 0.16 10.20 -7.34
N ALA A 57 -0.52 9.25 -8.02
CA ALA A 57 -1.64 9.56 -8.91
C ALA A 57 -2.85 10.15 -8.14
N ASP A 58 -3.12 9.62 -6.95
CA ASP A 58 -4.21 10.12 -6.13
C ASP A 58 -3.90 11.51 -5.55
N ILE A 59 -2.65 11.77 -5.15
CA ILE A 59 -2.22 13.12 -4.74
C ILE A 59 -2.35 14.11 -5.89
N ALA A 60 -1.90 13.73 -7.10
CA ALA A 60 -2.06 14.58 -8.28
C ALA A 60 -3.54 14.91 -8.54
N MET A 61 -4.42 13.92 -8.41
CA MET A 61 -5.86 14.14 -8.53
C MET A 61 -6.39 15.10 -7.45
N LEU A 62 -6.03 14.92 -6.19
CA LEU A 62 -6.46 15.81 -5.10
C LEU A 62 -5.97 17.25 -5.32
N ALA A 63 -4.68 17.41 -5.60
CA ALA A 63 -4.07 18.72 -5.80
C ALA A 63 -4.65 19.48 -7.00
N VAL A 64 -4.79 18.80 -8.15
CA VAL A 64 -5.37 19.40 -9.36
C VAL A 64 -6.84 19.74 -9.18
N LYS A 65 -7.63 18.89 -8.52
CA LYS A 65 -9.03 19.22 -8.21
C LYS A 65 -9.14 20.42 -7.27
N THR A 66 -8.25 20.54 -6.30
CA THR A 66 -8.17 21.71 -5.41
C THR A 66 -7.83 22.96 -6.22
N TYR A 67 -6.83 22.88 -7.10
CA TYR A 67 -6.48 24.00 -8.00
C TYR A 67 -7.66 24.41 -8.90
N ILE A 68 -8.39 23.44 -9.48
CA ILE A 68 -9.57 23.69 -10.31
C ILE A 68 -10.66 24.43 -9.52
N ASN A 69 -10.88 24.07 -8.27
CA ASN A 69 -11.89 24.70 -7.43
C ASN A 69 -11.56 26.18 -7.11
N VAL A 70 -10.29 26.51 -6.97
CA VAL A 70 -9.84 27.87 -6.62
C VAL A 70 -9.67 28.73 -7.88
N ASN A 71 -8.92 28.24 -8.86
CA ASN A 71 -8.46 29.07 -10.01
C ASN A 71 -9.12 28.68 -11.33
N GLY A 72 -9.77 27.51 -11.39
CA GLY A 72 -10.26 26.93 -12.63
C GLY A 72 -9.12 26.37 -13.49
N TYR A 73 -9.39 25.30 -14.21
CA TYR A 73 -8.47 24.72 -15.20
C TYR A 73 -9.24 23.78 -16.12
N ASP A 74 -9.01 23.90 -17.43
CA ASP A 74 -9.65 23.03 -18.42
C ASP A 74 -8.77 21.79 -18.70
N LEU A 75 -9.13 20.67 -18.08
CA LEU A 75 -8.41 19.39 -18.25
C LEU A 75 -8.34 18.93 -19.72
N SER A 76 -9.23 19.41 -20.62
CA SER A 76 -9.18 19.06 -22.03
C SER A 76 -7.94 19.64 -22.75
N GLN A 77 -7.28 20.62 -22.15
CA GLN A 77 -6.06 21.25 -22.68
C GLN A 77 -4.79 20.51 -22.21
N THR A 78 -4.92 19.50 -21.35
CA THR A 78 -3.80 18.76 -20.80
C THR A 78 -3.11 17.92 -21.87
N LYS A 79 -1.78 18.01 -21.96
CA LYS A 79 -0.96 17.30 -22.93
C LYS A 79 -0.26 16.13 -22.24
N SER A 80 -0.18 15.00 -22.93
CA SER A 80 0.58 13.86 -22.47
C SER A 80 2.07 14.14 -22.45
N HIS A 81 2.74 13.81 -21.36
CA HIS A 81 4.17 13.93 -21.13
C HIS A 81 4.76 12.60 -20.66
N PHE A 82 4.07 11.91 -19.75
CA PHE A 82 4.54 10.67 -19.16
C PHE A 82 4.19 9.45 -20.01
N THR A 83 5.06 8.45 -19.97
CA THR A 83 4.89 7.20 -20.75
C THR A 83 4.25 6.08 -19.92
N ASP A 84 4.26 6.21 -18.59
CA ASP A 84 3.81 5.20 -17.63
C ASP A 84 2.42 5.49 -17.03
N THR A 85 1.76 6.58 -17.48
CA THR A 85 0.41 6.92 -17.05
C THR A 85 -0.39 7.58 -18.17
N GLN A 86 -1.73 7.42 -18.11
CA GLN A 86 -2.70 8.17 -18.92
C GLN A 86 -3.58 9.06 -18.05
N SER A 87 -3.19 9.25 -16.79
CA SER A 87 -3.95 10.08 -15.86
C SER A 87 -3.88 11.55 -16.25
N VAL A 88 -4.99 12.12 -16.66
CA VAL A 88 -5.11 13.55 -16.95
C VAL A 88 -4.71 14.42 -15.75
N TYR A 89 -4.89 13.92 -14.52
CA TYR A 89 -4.48 14.64 -13.31
C TYR A 89 -2.96 14.61 -13.10
N ALA A 90 -2.29 13.49 -13.40
CA ALA A 90 -0.82 13.43 -13.34
C ALA A 90 -0.20 14.42 -14.34
N GLU A 91 -0.72 14.43 -15.55
CA GLU A 91 -0.28 15.34 -16.63
C GLU A 91 -0.59 16.81 -16.31
N ALA A 92 -1.78 17.09 -15.75
CA ALA A 92 -2.14 18.44 -15.34
C ALA A 92 -1.30 18.91 -14.14
N ALA A 93 -1.02 18.05 -13.16
CA ALA A 93 -0.15 18.37 -12.04
C ALA A 93 1.27 18.72 -12.48
N TYR A 94 1.78 18.05 -13.52
CA TYR A 94 3.06 18.36 -14.14
C TYR A 94 3.03 19.72 -14.87
N GLN A 95 2.01 19.98 -15.69
CA GLN A 95 1.88 21.25 -16.44
C GLN A 95 1.64 22.45 -15.53
N LEU A 96 1.01 22.24 -14.40
CA LEU A 96 0.80 23.26 -13.35
C LEU A 96 2.00 23.39 -12.41
N GLU A 97 3.08 22.65 -12.63
CA GLU A 97 4.29 22.64 -11.78
C GLU A 97 4.03 22.22 -10.31
N ILE A 98 2.89 21.56 -10.05
CA ILE A 98 2.55 21.04 -8.71
C ILE A 98 3.36 19.79 -8.40
N MET A 99 3.45 18.85 -9.38
CA MET A 99 4.17 17.60 -9.23
C MET A 99 5.00 17.28 -10.47
N GLY A 100 6.25 16.89 -10.28
CA GLY A 100 7.08 16.31 -11.33
C GLY A 100 6.99 14.80 -11.42
N GLY A 101 7.61 14.22 -12.46
CA GLY A 101 7.88 12.80 -12.57
C GLY A 101 8.99 12.35 -11.62
N THR A 102 9.20 11.05 -11.54
CA THR A 102 10.37 10.44 -10.91
C THR A 102 11.56 10.41 -11.87
N SER A 103 11.26 10.54 -13.17
CA SER A 103 12.22 10.82 -14.25
C SER A 103 11.61 11.82 -15.24
N ASP A 104 12.33 12.12 -16.32
CA ASP A 104 11.84 13.03 -17.35
C ASP A 104 10.58 12.53 -18.06
N THR A 105 10.32 11.23 -18.09
CA THR A 105 9.20 10.62 -18.80
C THR A 105 8.36 9.66 -17.98
N GLU A 106 8.65 9.48 -16.71
CA GLU A 106 7.93 8.56 -15.82
C GLU A 106 7.37 9.29 -14.60
N PHE A 107 6.09 9.09 -14.32
CA PHE A 107 5.39 9.65 -13.17
C PHE A 107 5.38 8.73 -11.96
N THR A 108 5.50 7.42 -12.18
CA THR A 108 5.30 6.33 -11.19
C THR A 108 3.98 6.48 -10.42
N PRO A 109 2.83 6.42 -11.12
CA PRO A 109 1.53 6.84 -10.60
C PRO A 109 1.08 6.06 -9.37
N TYR A 110 1.48 4.80 -9.25
CA TYR A 110 1.06 3.88 -8.18
C TYR A 110 2.01 3.81 -6.99
N SER A 111 3.16 4.47 -7.07
CA SER A 111 4.08 4.61 -5.94
C SER A 111 3.47 5.50 -4.86
N TYR A 112 3.73 5.17 -3.60
CA TYR A 112 3.29 6.01 -2.48
C TYR A 112 4.21 7.22 -2.34
N ALA A 113 3.62 8.37 -2.04
CA ALA A 113 4.39 9.57 -1.75
C ALA A 113 4.82 9.59 -0.28
N THR A 114 6.06 9.97 -0.06
CA THR A 114 6.63 10.16 1.27
C THR A 114 6.37 11.57 1.81
N ARG A 115 6.54 11.76 3.12
CA ARG A 115 6.35 13.08 3.74
C ARG A 115 7.29 14.14 3.19
N GLN A 116 8.53 13.79 2.85
CA GLN A 116 9.47 14.74 2.22
C GLN A 116 9.03 15.13 0.80
N GLU A 117 8.42 14.21 0.03
CA GLU A 117 7.82 14.55 -1.27
C GLU A 117 6.58 15.40 -1.11
N MET A 118 5.75 15.10 -0.10
CA MET A 118 4.57 15.92 0.20
C MET A 118 4.93 17.34 0.57
N ALA A 119 6.02 17.58 1.30
CA ALA A 119 6.49 18.94 1.61
C ALA A 119 6.79 19.75 0.33
N LYS A 120 7.35 19.14 -0.69
CA LYS A 120 7.53 19.78 -2.00
C LYS A 120 6.19 20.04 -2.68
N ILE A 121 5.30 19.05 -2.70
CA ILE A 121 4.01 19.12 -3.40
C ILE A 121 3.14 20.23 -2.83
N ILE A 122 3.03 20.34 -1.49
CA ILE A 122 2.20 21.38 -0.86
C ILE A 122 2.77 22.78 -1.09
N LEU A 123 4.09 22.97 -1.07
CA LEU A 123 4.70 24.27 -1.39
C LEU A 123 4.50 24.64 -2.86
N SER A 124 4.62 23.70 -3.79
CA SER A 124 4.34 23.93 -5.20
C SER A 124 2.86 24.29 -5.42
N LEU A 125 1.94 23.56 -4.76
CA LEU A 125 0.50 23.86 -4.84
C LEU A 125 0.18 25.24 -4.26
N ASP A 126 0.69 25.56 -3.09
CA ASP A 126 0.52 26.85 -2.41
C ASP A 126 0.93 28.02 -3.35
N ALA A 127 2.14 27.94 -3.91
CA ALA A 127 2.64 28.96 -4.84
C ALA A 127 1.74 29.13 -6.07
N VAL A 128 1.35 28.06 -6.73
CA VAL A 128 0.53 28.17 -7.96
C VAL A 128 -0.92 28.56 -7.68
N LEU A 129 -1.46 28.30 -6.48
CA LEU A 129 -2.77 28.80 -6.07
C LEU A 129 -2.78 30.32 -5.98
N ASP A 130 -1.69 30.93 -5.53
CA ASP A 130 -1.51 32.38 -5.45
C ASP A 130 -1.08 33.01 -6.81
N GLY A 131 -0.83 32.18 -7.81
CA GLY A 131 -0.34 32.62 -9.13
C GLY A 131 1.16 32.94 -9.14
N ASP A 132 1.89 32.45 -8.15
CA ASP A 132 3.32 32.66 -7.96
C ASP A 132 4.13 31.45 -8.44
N ILE A 133 5.46 31.65 -8.58
CA ILE A 133 6.43 30.58 -8.83
C ILE A 133 7.11 30.25 -7.51
N LEU A 134 7.22 28.95 -7.19
CA LEU A 134 7.93 28.50 -6.01
C LEU A 134 9.42 28.89 -6.08
N ILE A 135 9.82 29.83 -5.25
CA ILE A 135 11.23 30.22 -5.08
C ILE A 135 11.68 29.70 -3.73
N LEU A 136 12.68 28.80 -3.75
CA LEU A 136 13.32 28.32 -2.51
C LEU A 136 14.43 29.30 -2.10
N PRO A 137 14.30 30.02 -1.00
CA PRO A 137 15.41 30.81 -0.48
C PRO A 137 16.53 29.91 0.04
N ASP A 138 17.71 30.48 0.30
CA ASP A 138 18.75 29.82 1.11
C ASP A 138 18.16 29.55 2.50
N VAL A 139 17.72 28.32 2.75
CA VAL A 139 16.90 27.99 3.91
C VAL A 139 17.77 27.53 5.06
N PRO A 140 17.56 28.07 6.27
CA PRO A 140 18.12 27.47 7.47
C PRO A 140 17.59 26.03 7.64
N SER A 141 18.38 25.18 8.29
CA SER A 141 17.95 23.82 8.65
C SER A 141 16.67 23.85 9.48
N ALA A 142 15.74 22.92 9.25
CA ALA A 142 14.63 22.72 10.18
C ALA A 142 15.13 21.95 11.42
N ASP A 143 14.55 22.28 12.58
CA ASP A 143 14.95 21.70 13.86
C ASP A 143 14.25 20.35 14.12
N PHE A 144 14.57 19.35 13.29
CA PHE A 144 14.08 17.97 13.45
C PHE A 144 15.22 17.04 13.84
N THR A 145 14.95 16.12 14.77
CA THR A 145 15.93 15.15 15.26
C THR A 145 16.47 14.21 14.19
N ASP A 146 15.70 14.01 13.11
CA ASP A 146 16.02 13.15 11.95
C ASP A 146 16.23 13.96 10.66
N PHE A 147 16.47 15.28 10.74
CA PHE A 147 16.64 16.12 9.55
C PHE A 147 17.80 15.69 8.66
N ASP A 148 18.82 15.08 9.23
CA ASP A 148 19.96 14.55 8.48
C ASP A 148 19.56 13.33 7.60
N ALA A 149 18.52 12.59 7.97
CA ALA A 149 17.98 11.49 7.21
C ALA A 149 17.04 11.95 6.07
N VAL A 150 16.61 13.21 6.06
CA VAL A 150 15.88 13.79 4.93
C VAL A 150 16.80 13.88 3.71
N SER A 151 16.31 13.46 2.55
CA SER A 151 17.06 13.51 1.29
C SER A 151 17.54 14.92 1.00
N GLY A 152 18.79 15.08 0.50
CA GLY A 152 19.40 16.39 0.27
C GLY A 152 18.55 17.33 -0.57
N TRP A 153 17.89 16.81 -1.61
CA TRP A 153 16.98 17.57 -2.47
C TRP A 153 15.72 18.05 -1.73
N ALA A 154 15.26 17.30 -0.72
CA ALA A 154 14.01 17.58 -0.01
C ALA A 154 14.21 18.55 1.18
N LYS A 155 15.43 18.66 1.72
CA LYS A 155 15.72 19.50 2.89
C LYS A 155 15.19 20.95 2.77
N PRO A 156 15.40 21.66 1.65
CA PRO A 156 14.89 23.02 1.49
C PRO A 156 13.35 23.07 1.55
N TYR A 157 12.69 22.12 0.91
CA TYR A 157 11.23 22.07 0.91
C TYR A 157 10.66 21.74 2.29
N VAL A 158 11.25 20.79 3.00
CA VAL A 158 10.85 20.46 4.38
C VAL A 158 11.00 21.67 5.30
N ALA A 159 12.15 22.34 5.24
CA ALA A 159 12.40 23.53 6.07
C ALA A 159 11.41 24.66 5.76
N MET A 160 11.17 24.96 4.48
CA MET A 160 10.25 26.02 4.06
C MET A 160 8.79 25.68 4.40
N ALA A 161 8.33 24.46 4.11
CA ALA A 161 6.98 24.03 4.42
C ALA A 161 6.69 24.08 5.93
N THR A 162 7.70 23.77 6.76
CA THR A 162 7.61 23.88 8.21
C THR A 162 7.60 25.35 8.66
N ALA A 163 8.48 26.17 8.11
CA ALA A 163 8.52 27.61 8.45
C ALA A 163 7.22 28.33 8.08
N ASN A 164 6.57 27.92 6.99
CA ASN A 164 5.27 28.45 6.56
C ASN A 164 4.08 27.82 7.32
N GLY A 165 4.31 26.88 8.24
CA GLY A 165 3.24 26.22 8.98
C GLY A 165 2.40 25.23 8.16
N LEU A 166 2.81 24.90 6.93
CA LEU A 166 2.08 23.97 6.06
C LEU A 166 2.21 22.52 6.51
N ILE A 167 3.37 22.15 7.07
CA ILE A 167 3.61 20.80 7.60
C ILE A 167 4.40 20.88 8.91
N ASN A 168 4.03 20.08 9.90
CA ASN A 168 4.74 19.99 11.18
C ASN A 168 5.50 18.68 11.29
N GLY A 169 6.46 18.60 12.19
CA GLY A 169 7.07 17.34 12.63
C GLY A 169 6.17 16.54 13.57
N TYR A 170 6.69 15.42 14.00
CA TYR A 170 6.09 14.61 15.05
C TYR A 170 6.48 15.12 16.44
N PRO A 171 5.73 14.79 17.52
CA PRO A 171 6.01 15.25 18.88
C PRO A 171 7.36 14.85 19.44
N ASP A 172 7.93 13.76 18.91
CA ASP A 172 9.27 13.31 19.26
C ASP A 172 10.38 14.17 18.63
N GLY A 173 9.98 15.25 17.96
CA GLY A 173 10.88 16.15 17.25
C GLY A 173 11.36 15.61 15.90
N SER A 174 10.86 14.47 15.43
CA SER A 174 11.21 13.94 14.10
C SER A 174 10.29 14.50 13.01
N PHE A 175 10.79 14.51 11.77
CA PHE A 175 9.99 14.82 10.58
C PHE A 175 9.40 13.57 9.94
N GLY A 176 10.12 12.43 9.96
CA GLY A 176 9.70 11.19 9.30
C GLY A 176 9.72 11.28 7.77
N GLY A 177 10.75 11.90 7.18
CA GLY A 177 10.80 12.24 5.75
C GLY A 177 10.52 11.10 4.78
N GLY A 178 10.95 9.88 5.11
CA GLY A 178 10.72 8.67 4.30
C GLY A 178 9.40 7.93 4.58
N ILE A 179 8.56 8.41 5.52
CA ILE A 179 7.29 7.76 5.85
C ILE A 179 6.25 8.08 4.77
N PRO A 180 5.53 7.08 4.21
CA PRO A 180 4.42 7.32 3.31
C PRO A 180 3.32 8.19 3.94
N VAL A 181 2.76 9.12 3.17
CA VAL A 181 1.63 9.96 3.60
C VAL A 181 0.33 9.18 3.43
N THR A 182 -0.60 9.31 4.39
CA THR A 182 -1.94 8.73 4.28
C THR A 182 -2.89 9.63 3.50
N TRP A 183 -4.03 9.09 3.03
CA TRP A 183 -5.08 9.88 2.38
C TRP A 183 -5.54 11.04 3.24
N GLU A 184 -5.88 10.80 4.53
CA GLU A 184 -6.35 11.85 5.43
C GLU A 184 -5.30 12.94 5.66
N GLN A 185 -4.01 12.55 5.74
CA GLN A 185 -2.91 13.51 5.85
C GLN A 185 -2.77 14.33 4.57
N ALA A 186 -2.80 13.70 3.40
CA ALA A 186 -2.68 14.38 2.12
C ALA A 186 -3.83 15.36 1.88
N VAL A 187 -5.08 14.95 2.16
CA VAL A 187 -6.26 15.82 2.07
C VAL A 187 -6.11 17.05 2.97
N THR A 188 -5.74 16.82 4.23
CA THR A 188 -5.52 17.90 5.18
C THR A 188 -4.45 18.89 4.71
N LEU A 189 -3.29 18.38 4.30
CA LEU A 189 -2.17 19.21 3.85
C LEU A 189 -2.50 20.00 2.59
N ILE A 190 -3.19 19.39 1.63
CA ILE A 190 -3.62 20.04 0.38
C ILE A 190 -4.65 21.16 0.66
N LEU A 191 -5.64 20.90 1.50
CA LEU A 191 -6.67 21.91 1.78
C LEU A 191 -6.15 23.10 2.62
N ARG A 192 -5.08 22.91 3.34
CA ARG A 192 -4.39 24.05 4.01
C ARG A 192 -3.84 25.07 3.06
N CYS A 193 -3.40 24.66 1.89
CA CYS A 193 -2.94 25.60 0.86
C CYS A 193 -4.08 26.51 0.34
N THR A 194 -5.33 26.31 0.76
CA THR A 194 -6.47 27.12 0.33
C THR A 194 -6.94 28.15 1.38
N ASP A 195 -6.14 28.47 2.38
CA ASP A 195 -6.46 29.38 3.49
C ASP A 195 -7.68 28.98 4.35
N LEU A 196 -8.10 27.74 4.27
CA LEU A 196 -9.27 27.24 4.97
C LEU A 196 -8.89 26.70 6.35
N ASN A 197 -8.81 27.56 7.34
CA ASN A 197 -8.60 27.31 8.76
C ASN A 197 -7.17 26.99 9.27
N PRO A 198 -6.83 27.49 10.47
CA PRO A 198 -5.60 27.08 11.13
C PRO A 198 -5.67 25.60 11.50
N MET A 199 -4.57 24.97 11.29
CA MET A 199 -4.25 23.59 11.45
C MET A 199 -4.75 22.94 12.73
N PRO A 200 -5.58 21.86 12.70
CA PRO A 200 -5.49 20.90 13.77
C PRO A 200 -4.10 20.27 13.72
N GLU A 201 -3.46 20.15 14.86
CA GLU A 201 -2.21 19.39 14.96
C GLU A 201 -2.45 17.99 14.37
N ILE A 202 -1.56 17.54 13.49
CA ILE A 202 -1.55 16.11 13.09
C ILE A 202 -1.44 15.35 14.41
N PRO A 203 -2.35 14.38 14.67
CA PRO A 203 -2.34 13.72 15.96
C PRO A 203 -0.94 13.28 16.29
N THR A 204 -0.49 13.75 17.42
CA THR A 204 0.74 13.33 18.01
C THR A 204 0.65 11.81 18.17
N ILE A 205 1.63 11.09 17.63
CA ILE A 205 1.78 9.71 18.05
C ILE A 205 2.02 9.80 19.55
N ASP A 206 1.03 9.36 20.34
CA ASP A 206 1.18 9.32 21.78
C ASP A 206 2.49 8.65 22.10
N GLU A 207 3.34 9.29 22.91
CA GLU A 207 4.48 8.59 23.47
C GLU A 207 3.94 7.34 24.16
N ALA A 208 4.52 6.19 23.82
CA ALA A 208 4.10 4.96 24.48
C ALA A 208 4.21 5.19 26.00
N PRO A 209 3.14 4.95 26.77
CA PRO A 209 3.24 5.03 28.22
C PRO A 209 4.40 4.15 28.69
N ASP A 210 4.94 4.48 29.85
CA ASP A 210 6.03 3.71 30.43
C ASP A 210 5.73 2.21 30.38
N ASN A 211 6.65 1.44 29.80
CA ASN A 211 6.56 0.00 29.63
C ASN A 211 5.51 -0.49 28.61
N GLU A 212 5.19 0.29 27.57
CA GLU A 212 4.35 -0.11 26.45
C GLU A 212 5.09 -0.01 25.11
N ILE A 213 4.53 -0.69 24.09
CA ILE A 213 4.97 -0.59 22.69
C ILE A 213 3.96 0.25 21.92
N ASN A 214 4.43 1.30 21.29
CA ASN A 214 3.67 2.12 20.34
C ASN A 214 4.11 1.82 18.91
N ILE A 215 3.16 1.71 17.99
CA ILE A 215 3.38 1.44 16.57
C ILE A 215 2.93 2.68 15.81
N SER A 216 3.92 3.44 15.29
CA SER A 216 3.66 4.63 14.51
C SER A 216 3.84 4.37 13.01
N GLY A 217 2.96 4.93 12.20
CA GLY A 217 2.95 4.70 10.75
C GLY A 217 2.24 3.40 10.33
N TYR A 218 1.74 2.60 11.30
CA TYR A 218 0.82 1.52 11.03
C TYR A 218 -0.58 2.10 10.82
N VAL A 219 -1.16 1.80 9.69
CA VAL A 219 -2.45 2.34 9.31
C VAL A 219 -3.33 1.20 8.79
N GLY A 220 -4.27 0.77 9.63
CA GLY A 220 -5.28 -0.20 9.23
C GLY A 220 -4.70 -1.49 8.64
N ASN A 221 -5.26 -1.93 7.53
CA ASN A 221 -5.00 -3.24 6.94
C ASN A 221 -3.80 -3.27 6.00
N VAL A 222 -3.16 -2.13 5.70
CA VAL A 222 -2.09 -2.07 4.72
C VAL A 222 -1.01 -1.12 5.18
N ASN A 223 0.17 -1.67 5.42
CA ASN A 223 1.35 -0.87 5.68
C ASN A 223 2.36 -1.06 4.54
N TYR A 224 2.61 0.01 3.81
CA TYR A 224 3.60 0.04 2.75
C TYR A 224 4.78 0.90 3.19
N GLY A 225 5.95 0.30 3.26
CA GLY A 225 7.17 0.94 3.73
C GLY A 225 7.48 0.64 5.19
N LYS A 226 8.47 1.33 5.72
CA LYS A 226 8.95 1.09 7.09
C LYS A 226 8.02 1.70 8.13
N THR A 227 7.60 0.88 9.07
CA THR A 227 6.83 1.28 10.25
C THR A 227 7.77 1.43 11.42
N ARG A 228 7.66 2.56 12.11
CA ARG A 228 8.41 2.78 13.35
C ARG A 228 7.67 2.17 14.52
N ILE A 229 8.32 1.25 15.21
CA ILE A 229 7.86 0.64 16.45
C ILE A 229 8.70 1.22 17.57
N LYS A 230 8.06 1.95 18.49
CA LYS A 230 8.69 2.58 19.65
C LYS A 230 8.35 1.83 20.93
N TRP A 231 9.24 1.89 21.88
CA TRP A 231 8.99 1.45 23.25
C TRP A 231 9.67 2.37 24.22
N ASN A 232 9.07 2.46 25.40
CA ASN A 232 9.67 3.10 26.55
C ASN A 232 9.85 2.05 27.66
N THR A 233 11.07 1.84 28.09
CA THR A 233 11.38 0.94 29.19
C THR A 233 12.23 1.64 30.23
N PRO A 234 12.04 1.34 31.54
CA PRO A 234 12.88 1.87 32.61
C PRO A 234 14.35 1.43 32.49
N THR A 235 14.62 0.39 31.74
CA THR A 235 15.94 -0.13 31.43
C THR A 235 16.25 0.19 29.97
N ASN A 236 17.46 0.64 29.67
CA ASN A 236 17.94 0.86 28.30
C ASN A 236 18.03 -0.47 27.54
N ALA A 237 16.89 -1.16 27.36
CA ALA A 237 16.81 -2.40 26.61
C ALA A 237 17.24 -2.15 25.17
N THR A 238 18.23 -2.89 24.71
CA THR A 238 18.84 -2.73 23.38
C THR A 238 18.46 -3.85 22.41
N THR A 239 17.80 -4.89 22.91
CA THR A 239 17.44 -6.06 22.11
C THR A 239 15.92 -6.14 21.96
N VAL A 240 15.45 -6.22 20.72
CA VAL A 240 14.06 -6.43 20.40
C VAL A 240 13.89 -7.56 19.39
N THR A 241 13.00 -8.50 19.69
CA THR A 241 12.68 -9.61 18.78
C THR A 241 11.33 -9.35 18.12
N VAL A 242 11.33 -9.39 16.81
CA VAL A 242 10.13 -9.34 15.98
C VAL A 242 9.84 -10.74 15.48
N THR A 243 8.74 -11.31 15.89
CA THR A 243 8.23 -12.59 15.39
C THR A 243 7.07 -12.31 14.45
N GLN A 244 7.11 -12.88 13.25
CA GLN A 244 5.99 -12.85 12.31
C GLN A 244 5.44 -14.24 12.08
N GLU A 245 4.11 -14.33 12.08
CA GLU A 245 3.36 -15.54 11.79
C GLU A 245 2.41 -15.24 10.63
N ARG A 246 2.26 -16.20 9.73
CA ARG A 246 1.27 -16.07 8.67
C ARG A 246 -0.14 -16.13 9.28
N ASN A 247 -0.98 -15.17 8.90
CA ASN A 247 -2.38 -15.15 9.27
C ASN A 247 -3.17 -16.10 8.34
N SER A 248 -2.77 -17.38 8.34
CA SER A 248 -3.32 -18.38 7.44
C SER A 248 -4.64 -18.96 7.98
N TYR A 249 -5.48 -19.42 7.07
CA TYR A 249 -6.70 -20.13 7.41
C TYR A 249 -6.42 -21.46 8.14
N TYR A 250 -5.17 -21.95 8.07
CA TYR A 250 -4.73 -23.24 8.59
C TYR A 250 -3.44 -23.05 9.39
N GLU A 251 -3.62 -22.76 10.67
CA GLU A 251 -2.50 -22.65 11.61
C GLU A 251 -1.65 -23.92 11.62
N GLY A 252 -0.34 -23.76 11.58
CA GLY A 252 0.62 -24.83 11.80
C GLY A 252 1.37 -25.34 10.57
N ASP A 253 0.97 -24.96 9.35
CA ASP A 253 1.64 -25.44 8.12
C ASP A 253 2.98 -24.74 7.86
N ILE A 254 3.15 -23.50 8.35
CA ILE A 254 4.34 -22.67 8.16
C ILE A 254 4.80 -22.15 9.52
N ALA A 255 6.04 -22.47 9.88
CA ALA A 255 6.61 -22.04 11.15
C ALA A 255 6.75 -20.51 11.20
N PRO A 256 6.56 -19.88 12.37
CA PRO A 256 6.87 -18.47 12.59
C PRO A 256 8.32 -18.15 12.25
N GLU A 257 8.57 -16.93 11.79
CA GLU A 257 9.90 -16.40 11.56
C GLU A 257 10.20 -15.30 12.56
N SER A 258 11.41 -15.30 13.14
CA SER A 258 11.82 -14.29 14.12
C SER A 258 13.12 -13.63 13.72
N VAL A 259 13.17 -12.31 13.84
CA VAL A 259 14.36 -11.48 13.61
C VAL A 259 14.64 -10.67 14.86
N THR A 260 15.90 -10.64 15.29
CA THR A 260 16.33 -9.87 16.46
C THR A 260 17.12 -8.64 16.02
N TYR A 261 16.71 -7.50 16.53
CA TYR A 261 17.32 -6.20 16.28
C TYR A 261 18.04 -5.68 17.52
N GLN A 262 19.10 -4.90 17.29
CA GLN A 262 19.80 -4.15 18.33
C GLN A 262 19.45 -2.67 18.16
N SER A 263 18.67 -2.11 19.08
CA SER A 263 18.27 -0.71 19.00
C SER A 263 17.77 -0.19 20.35
N VAL A 264 17.85 1.11 20.56
CA VAL A 264 17.39 1.78 21.77
C VAL A 264 16.15 2.58 21.45
N GLY A 265 15.02 2.20 22.05
CA GLY A 265 13.76 2.95 22.01
C GLY A 265 12.92 2.78 20.76
N TYR A 266 13.47 2.37 19.62
CA TYR A 266 12.66 2.11 18.41
C TYR A 266 13.34 1.20 17.40
N ILE A 267 12.55 0.61 16.51
CA ILE A 267 13.00 -0.03 15.25
C ILE A 267 12.11 0.42 14.11
N ASP A 268 12.68 0.47 12.92
CA ASP A 268 11.93 0.68 11.67
C ASP A 268 11.93 -0.63 10.89
N ILE A 269 10.75 -1.24 10.78
CA ILE A 269 10.55 -2.52 10.08
C ILE A 269 9.44 -2.42 9.06
N GLU A 270 9.51 -3.28 8.07
CA GLU A 270 8.45 -3.44 7.10
C GLU A 270 7.41 -4.42 7.62
N LEU A 271 6.15 -3.98 7.71
CA LEU A 271 5.03 -4.83 8.09
C LEU A 271 4.31 -5.29 6.83
N ASN A 272 4.35 -6.58 6.56
CA ASN A 272 3.68 -7.16 5.41
C ASN A 272 2.24 -7.58 5.75
N PRO A 273 1.30 -7.50 4.80
CA PRO A 273 -0.08 -7.91 5.02
C PRO A 273 -0.20 -9.41 5.28
N ASN A 274 -1.38 -9.82 5.74
CA ASN A 274 -1.70 -11.21 6.07
C ASN A 274 -0.73 -11.83 7.09
N ARG A 275 -0.35 -11.05 8.11
CA ARG A 275 0.60 -11.44 9.17
C ARG A 275 0.08 -11.10 10.55
N ARG A 276 0.48 -11.91 11.52
CA ARG A 276 0.46 -11.57 12.95
C ARG A 276 1.90 -11.32 13.40
N TYR A 277 2.13 -10.17 14.01
CA TYR A 277 3.43 -9.76 14.53
C TYR A 277 3.41 -9.80 16.04
N THR A 278 4.48 -10.29 16.63
CA THR A 278 4.78 -10.15 18.05
C THR A 278 6.09 -9.41 18.20
N ILE A 279 6.05 -8.25 18.83
CA ILE A 279 7.22 -7.45 19.17
C ILE A 279 7.52 -7.69 20.64
N ALA A 280 8.70 -8.16 20.97
CA ALA A 280 9.13 -8.41 22.33
C ALA A 280 10.46 -7.70 22.62
N VAL A 281 10.43 -6.74 23.55
CA VAL A 281 11.62 -6.01 24.02
C VAL A 281 12.24 -6.78 25.18
N ASP A 282 13.52 -7.04 25.15
CA ASP A 282 14.19 -7.81 26.20
C ASP A 282 14.14 -7.08 27.56
N GLY A 283 13.58 -7.76 28.55
CA GLY A 283 13.34 -7.16 29.88
C GLY A 283 12.26 -6.06 29.91
N GLY A 284 11.49 -5.90 28.85
CA GLY A 284 10.47 -4.86 28.67
C GLY A 284 9.13 -5.41 28.17
N PRO A 285 8.34 -4.55 27.49
CA PRO A 285 7.01 -4.89 27.02
C PRO A 285 7.03 -5.87 25.84
N SER A 286 5.89 -6.54 25.65
CA SER A 286 5.59 -7.31 24.43
C SER A 286 4.22 -6.95 23.91
N LYS A 287 4.10 -6.83 22.58
CA LYS A 287 2.84 -6.52 21.90
C LYS A 287 2.62 -7.42 20.69
N THR A 288 1.43 -7.98 20.61
CA THR A 288 0.99 -8.78 19.45
C THR A 288 -0.14 -8.04 18.73
N PHE A 289 -0.07 -7.97 17.39
CA PHE A 289 -1.10 -7.35 16.54
C PHE A 289 -1.14 -8.04 15.18
N GLY A 290 -2.26 -7.88 14.47
CA GLY A 290 -2.44 -8.38 13.11
C GLY A 290 -2.26 -7.27 12.08
N VAL A 291 -1.76 -7.62 10.91
CA VAL A 291 -1.82 -6.84 9.68
C VAL A 291 -2.71 -7.61 8.71
N ASP A 292 -3.84 -7.03 8.38
CA ASP A 292 -4.86 -7.72 7.60
C ASP A 292 -4.45 -7.92 6.14
N LYS A 293 -5.16 -8.80 5.46
CA LYS A 293 -5.01 -9.05 4.04
C LYS A 293 -5.48 -7.83 3.24
N VAL A 294 -4.73 -7.48 2.20
CA VAL A 294 -5.14 -6.43 1.24
C VAL A 294 -6.35 -6.92 0.45
N THR A 295 -7.41 -6.12 0.42
CA THR A 295 -8.57 -6.40 -0.42
C THR A 295 -8.27 -6.00 -1.86
N PRO A 296 -8.33 -6.93 -2.83
CA PRO A 296 -8.06 -6.61 -4.22
C PRO A 296 -9.13 -5.69 -4.82
N VAL A 297 -8.69 -4.58 -5.39
CA VAL A 297 -9.59 -3.59 -6.00
C VAL A 297 -10.18 -4.12 -7.31
N GLY A 298 -11.50 -4.04 -7.49
CA GLY A 298 -12.18 -4.48 -8.71
C GLY A 298 -12.34 -6.00 -8.85
N ALA A 299 -11.96 -6.79 -7.84
CA ALA A 299 -12.05 -8.25 -7.92
C ALA A 299 -13.47 -8.77 -8.15
N ASN A 300 -14.47 -8.12 -7.55
CA ASN A 300 -15.88 -8.50 -7.71
C ASN A 300 -16.35 -8.28 -9.15
N GLU A 301 -15.99 -7.16 -9.76
CA GLU A 301 -16.33 -6.79 -11.13
C GLU A 301 -15.64 -7.72 -12.14
N ILE A 302 -14.36 -8.02 -11.91
CA ILE A 302 -13.58 -8.97 -12.72
C ILE A 302 -14.21 -10.37 -12.62
N ASN A 303 -14.55 -10.83 -11.42
CA ASN A 303 -15.18 -12.13 -11.21
C ASN A 303 -16.59 -12.20 -11.83
N ALA A 304 -17.34 -11.10 -11.79
CA ALA A 304 -18.67 -11.02 -12.42
C ALA A 304 -18.60 -11.07 -13.95
N SER A 305 -17.50 -10.63 -14.54
CA SER A 305 -17.23 -10.65 -15.98
C SER A 305 -16.31 -11.81 -16.42
N TYR A 306 -16.26 -12.88 -15.62
CA TYR A 306 -15.40 -14.04 -15.90
C TYR A 306 -15.73 -14.65 -17.28
N PRO A 307 -14.72 -14.81 -18.18
CA PRO A 307 -14.94 -15.28 -19.55
C PRO A 307 -15.41 -16.74 -19.59
N THR A 308 -16.37 -17.01 -20.45
CA THR A 308 -16.94 -18.36 -20.67
C THR A 308 -16.37 -19.06 -21.90
N THR A 309 -15.78 -18.31 -22.81
CA THR A 309 -15.11 -18.79 -24.02
C THR A 309 -13.67 -18.27 -24.10
N LYS A 310 -12.86 -18.96 -24.92
CA LYS A 310 -11.48 -18.53 -25.16
C LYS A 310 -11.41 -17.17 -25.84
N GLU A 311 -12.32 -16.91 -26.76
CA GLU A 311 -12.40 -15.64 -27.49
C GLU A 311 -12.71 -14.47 -26.57
N GLU A 312 -13.63 -14.66 -25.61
CA GLU A 312 -13.92 -13.67 -24.56
C GLU A 312 -12.69 -13.45 -23.68
N ALA A 313 -12.01 -14.52 -23.28
CA ALA A 313 -10.79 -14.45 -22.49
C ALA A 313 -9.68 -13.70 -23.24
N ASP A 314 -9.39 -14.07 -24.48
CA ASP A 314 -8.34 -13.45 -25.30
C ASP A 314 -8.56 -11.92 -25.44
N ALA A 315 -9.82 -11.48 -25.54
CA ALA A 315 -10.18 -10.07 -25.65
C ALA A 315 -9.89 -9.25 -24.38
N LEU A 316 -9.77 -9.90 -23.22
CA LEU A 316 -9.46 -9.27 -21.93
C LEU A 316 -7.96 -9.28 -21.62
N MET A 317 -7.15 -10.00 -22.39
CA MET A 317 -5.74 -10.16 -22.10
C MET A 317 -4.88 -9.03 -22.67
N VAL A 318 -3.83 -8.70 -21.92
CA VAL A 318 -2.74 -7.84 -22.38
C VAL A 318 -1.41 -8.52 -22.07
N SER A 319 -0.48 -8.43 -23.01
CA SER A 319 0.89 -8.90 -22.79
C SER A 319 1.69 -7.82 -22.06
N ILE A 320 2.34 -8.20 -20.98
CA ILE A 320 3.21 -7.32 -20.19
C ILE A 320 4.63 -7.85 -20.18
N THR A 321 5.60 -6.95 -20.08
CA THR A 321 7.00 -7.26 -19.85
C THR A 321 7.42 -6.66 -18.52
N VAL A 322 8.05 -7.49 -17.68
CA VAL A 322 8.44 -7.14 -16.31
C VAL A 322 9.92 -7.44 -16.07
N PRO A 323 10.60 -6.69 -15.18
CA PRO A 323 11.96 -6.99 -14.80
C PRO A 323 12.01 -8.24 -13.92
N VAL A 324 13.04 -9.08 -14.11
CA VAL A 324 13.28 -10.27 -13.28
C VAL A 324 14.76 -10.50 -13.08
N TRP A 325 15.12 -11.17 -12.01
CA TRP A 325 16.44 -11.76 -11.85
C TRP A 325 16.46 -13.17 -12.44
N ARG A 326 17.58 -13.54 -13.09
CA ARG A 326 17.86 -14.88 -13.59
C ARG A 326 19.14 -15.40 -12.96
N LEU A 327 19.28 -16.72 -12.84
CA LEU A 327 20.57 -17.33 -12.51
C LEU A 327 21.34 -17.70 -13.78
N SER A 328 22.57 -17.20 -13.89
CA SER A 328 23.51 -17.55 -14.97
C SER A 328 24.88 -17.87 -14.36
N GLY A 329 25.29 -19.13 -14.46
CA GLY A 329 26.55 -19.58 -13.85
C GLY A 329 26.58 -19.40 -12.31
N GLY A 330 25.44 -19.48 -11.64
CA GLY A 330 25.29 -19.26 -10.20
C GLY A 330 25.16 -17.81 -9.78
N ASN A 331 25.28 -16.86 -10.69
CA ASN A 331 25.14 -15.43 -10.40
C ASN A 331 23.74 -14.92 -10.78
N LYS A 332 23.23 -13.99 -10.01
CA LYS A 332 21.98 -13.26 -10.33
C LYS A 332 22.26 -12.20 -11.36
N VAL A 333 21.56 -12.27 -12.50
CA VAL A 333 21.67 -11.32 -13.63
C VAL A 333 20.31 -10.71 -13.91
N SER A 334 20.28 -9.41 -14.18
CA SER A 334 19.07 -8.70 -14.59
C SER A 334 18.59 -9.18 -15.94
N SER A 335 17.27 -9.33 -16.09
CA SER A 335 16.60 -9.83 -17.29
C SER A 335 15.15 -9.35 -17.31
N THR A 336 14.38 -9.81 -18.28
CA THR A 336 12.94 -9.58 -18.36
C THR A 336 12.17 -10.88 -18.57
N ALA A 337 10.88 -10.86 -18.21
CA ALA A 337 9.91 -11.88 -18.54
C ALA A 337 8.69 -11.25 -19.23
N THR A 338 8.12 -11.94 -20.21
CA THR A 338 6.92 -11.48 -20.93
C THR A 338 5.85 -12.55 -20.84
N PHE A 339 4.65 -12.17 -20.41
CA PHE A 339 3.48 -13.05 -20.29
C PHE A 339 2.20 -12.24 -20.36
N SER A 340 1.05 -12.92 -20.51
CA SER A 340 -0.25 -12.26 -20.62
C SER A 340 -1.04 -12.37 -19.32
N VAL A 341 -1.74 -11.30 -18.98
CA VAL A 341 -2.62 -11.18 -17.82
C VAL A 341 -3.89 -10.43 -18.19
N HIS A 342 -4.89 -10.46 -17.32
CA HIS A 342 -6.10 -9.63 -17.48
C HIS A 342 -5.71 -8.14 -17.49
N ASN A 343 -6.27 -7.37 -18.42
CA ASN A 343 -5.94 -5.95 -18.61
C ASN A 343 -6.19 -5.11 -17.33
N ALA A 344 -7.23 -5.42 -16.55
CA ALA A 344 -7.57 -4.70 -15.32
C ALA A 344 -6.54 -4.87 -14.17
N ILE A 345 -5.67 -5.90 -14.23
CA ILE A 345 -4.65 -6.12 -13.20
C ILE A 345 -3.23 -5.94 -13.72
N ALA A 346 -3.06 -5.61 -14.99
CA ALA A 346 -1.76 -5.56 -15.66
C ALA A 346 -0.75 -4.65 -14.93
N ASP A 347 -1.18 -3.45 -14.55
CA ASP A 347 -0.31 -2.50 -13.86
C ASP A 347 0.02 -2.96 -12.43
N LYS A 348 -0.94 -3.60 -11.74
CA LYS A 348 -0.66 -4.23 -10.45
C LYS A 348 0.40 -5.32 -10.54
N VAL A 349 0.29 -6.17 -11.56
CA VAL A 349 1.30 -7.23 -11.77
C VAL A 349 2.67 -6.64 -12.05
N LYS A 350 2.77 -5.54 -12.83
CA LYS A 350 4.05 -4.85 -13.03
C LYS A 350 4.66 -4.39 -11.70
N LEU A 351 3.86 -3.75 -10.84
CA LEU A 351 4.32 -3.32 -9.50
C LEU A 351 4.80 -4.49 -8.63
N VAL A 352 4.09 -5.62 -8.65
CA VAL A 352 4.53 -6.85 -7.96
C VAL A 352 5.94 -7.24 -8.41
N PHE A 353 6.19 -7.27 -9.71
CA PHE A 353 7.49 -7.68 -10.24
C PHE A 353 8.58 -6.62 -10.02
N GLU A 354 8.24 -5.35 -9.97
CA GLU A 354 9.15 -4.28 -9.55
C GLU A 354 9.56 -4.44 -8.08
N ASP A 355 8.61 -4.74 -7.19
CA ASP A 355 8.90 -5.02 -5.78
C ASP A 355 9.82 -6.23 -5.63
N ILE A 356 9.53 -7.35 -6.33
CA ILE A 356 10.39 -8.55 -6.31
C ILE A 356 11.80 -8.23 -6.86
N TYR A 357 11.86 -7.46 -7.94
CA TYR A 357 13.13 -7.11 -8.57
C TYR A 357 14.00 -6.22 -7.67
N ASN A 358 13.39 -5.26 -6.97
CA ASN A 358 14.05 -4.35 -6.05
C ASN A 358 14.24 -4.93 -4.64
N GLY A 359 13.63 -6.08 -4.34
CA GLY A 359 13.72 -6.75 -3.06
C GLY A 359 15.15 -7.22 -2.72
N GLU A 360 15.43 -7.39 -1.43
CA GLU A 360 16.76 -7.78 -0.93
C GLU A 360 17.18 -9.17 -1.39
N GLU A 361 16.20 -10.09 -1.56
CA GLU A 361 16.49 -11.45 -2.04
C GLU A 361 16.97 -11.45 -3.49
N LYS A 362 16.59 -10.46 -4.31
CA LYS A 362 16.78 -10.51 -5.77
C LYS A 362 16.37 -11.89 -6.28
N PHE A 363 15.14 -12.29 -5.94
CA PHE A 363 14.64 -13.64 -6.15
C PHE A 363 14.71 -14.03 -7.64
N PRO A 364 15.36 -15.15 -7.99
CA PRO A 364 15.51 -15.54 -9.40
C PRO A 364 14.21 -16.17 -9.92
N ILE A 365 13.70 -15.65 -11.01
CA ILE A 365 12.52 -16.15 -11.67
C ILE A 365 12.96 -16.90 -12.95
N LYS A 366 12.81 -18.22 -12.96
CA LYS A 366 13.13 -19.09 -14.08
C LYS A 366 11.98 -19.11 -15.11
N ASP A 367 10.77 -19.25 -14.62
CA ASP A 367 9.55 -19.24 -15.41
C ASP A 367 8.42 -18.52 -14.68
N VAL A 368 7.50 -17.96 -15.47
CA VAL A 368 6.30 -17.28 -14.98
C VAL A 368 5.16 -17.59 -15.93
N GLY A 369 4.01 -17.95 -15.37
CA GLY A 369 2.76 -18.22 -16.07
C GLY A 369 1.65 -17.28 -15.61
N GLY A 370 0.96 -16.62 -16.54
CA GLY A 370 -0.26 -15.85 -16.27
C GLY A 370 -1.46 -16.50 -16.95
N TYR A 371 -1.98 -15.84 -18.01
CA TYR A 371 -3.10 -16.36 -18.78
C TYR A 371 -2.76 -17.70 -19.46
N ALA A 372 -3.63 -18.67 -19.24
CA ALA A 372 -3.59 -19.96 -19.92
C ALA A 372 -5.00 -20.54 -19.98
N TRP A 373 -5.57 -20.61 -21.19
CA TRP A 373 -6.88 -21.20 -21.38
C TRP A 373 -6.85 -22.71 -21.15
N ARG A 374 -7.60 -23.17 -20.15
CA ARG A 374 -7.71 -24.57 -19.74
C ARG A 374 -9.18 -24.99 -19.77
N GLY A 375 -9.48 -26.27 -19.77
CA GLY A 375 -10.86 -26.74 -19.58
C GLY A 375 -11.35 -26.49 -18.15
N GLY A 376 -12.64 -26.14 -18.01
CA GLY A 376 -13.24 -25.83 -16.72
C GLY A 376 -12.95 -24.41 -16.20
N ARG A 377 -13.31 -24.15 -14.94
CA ARG A 377 -13.06 -22.85 -14.29
C ARG A 377 -11.66 -22.82 -13.69
N SER A 378 -10.86 -21.85 -14.10
CA SER A 378 -9.51 -21.61 -13.59
C SER A 378 -9.21 -20.12 -13.66
N GLU A 379 -8.63 -19.55 -12.63
CA GLU A 379 -8.23 -18.12 -12.67
C GLU A 379 -7.24 -17.80 -13.79
N HIS A 380 -6.43 -18.78 -14.21
CA HIS A 380 -5.60 -18.64 -15.41
C HIS A 380 -6.40 -18.42 -16.69
N ASN A 381 -7.63 -18.94 -16.79
CA ASN A 381 -8.51 -18.65 -17.93
C ASN A 381 -8.92 -17.18 -17.98
N GLY A 382 -9.05 -16.54 -16.82
CA GLY A 382 -9.34 -15.12 -16.68
C GLY A 382 -8.10 -14.24 -16.65
N GLY A 383 -6.89 -14.83 -16.68
CA GLY A 383 -5.63 -14.07 -16.55
C GLY A 383 -5.45 -13.37 -15.21
N THR A 384 -6.12 -13.85 -14.15
CA THR A 384 -6.13 -13.26 -12.79
C THR A 384 -5.27 -14.05 -11.79
N ALA A 385 -4.53 -15.06 -12.26
CA ALA A 385 -3.57 -15.80 -11.48
C ALA A 385 -2.19 -15.81 -12.13
N ILE A 386 -1.17 -15.88 -11.30
CA ILE A 386 0.25 -15.92 -11.68
C ILE A 386 0.92 -17.14 -11.01
N ASP A 387 1.61 -17.94 -11.81
CA ASP A 387 2.47 -19.04 -11.32
C ASP A 387 3.94 -18.64 -11.48
N ILE A 388 4.76 -18.90 -10.45
CA ILE A 388 6.19 -18.59 -10.42
C ILE A 388 7.00 -19.86 -10.17
N ASN A 389 7.99 -20.14 -11.05
CA ASN A 389 8.94 -21.24 -10.93
C ASN A 389 8.24 -22.57 -10.66
N TYR A 390 7.46 -22.99 -11.62
CA TYR A 390 6.54 -24.14 -11.60
C TYR A 390 7.13 -25.44 -11.01
N ASP A 391 8.32 -25.82 -11.42
CA ASP A 391 8.95 -27.05 -10.97
C ASP A 391 9.41 -27.01 -9.51
N GLU A 392 9.87 -25.86 -9.05
CA GLU A 392 10.47 -25.65 -7.74
C GLU A 392 9.48 -25.18 -6.67
N ASN A 393 8.19 -25.04 -7.05
CA ASN A 393 7.11 -24.60 -6.16
C ASN A 393 5.85 -25.43 -6.43
N TYR A 394 5.93 -26.72 -6.19
CA TYR A 394 4.90 -27.67 -6.55
C TYR A 394 3.50 -27.33 -6.00
N CYS A 395 2.48 -27.79 -6.69
CA CYS A 395 1.13 -27.96 -6.16
C CYS A 395 0.95 -29.40 -5.66
N ILE A 396 0.43 -29.57 -4.45
CA ILE A 396 0.16 -30.89 -3.87
C ILE A 396 -1.28 -31.01 -3.39
N TYR A 397 -1.98 -32.05 -3.84
CA TYR A 397 -3.35 -32.36 -3.48
C TYR A 397 -3.40 -33.38 -2.32
N ASN A 398 -4.49 -33.40 -1.56
CA ASN A 398 -4.69 -34.35 -0.45
C ASN A 398 -4.63 -35.84 -0.88
N ASN A 399 -4.90 -36.15 -2.13
CA ASN A 399 -4.78 -37.49 -2.67
C ASN A 399 -3.33 -37.90 -3.03
N GLY A 400 -2.37 -37.00 -2.75
CA GLY A 400 -0.96 -37.22 -3.06
C GLY A 400 -0.55 -36.90 -4.50
N THR A 401 -1.48 -36.39 -5.34
CA THR A 401 -1.11 -35.88 -6.67
C THR A 401 -0.25 -34.64 -6.55
N VAL A 402 0.89 -34.63 -7.25
CA VAL A 402 1.85 -33.53 -7.28
C VAL A 402 1.96 -32.99 -8.70
N ILE A 403 1.93 -31.65 -8.82
CA ILE A 403 2.19 -30.89 -10.05
C ILE A 403 3.42 -30.02 -9.79
N GLY A 404 4.45 -30.10 -10.63
CA GLY A 404 5.79 -29.60 -10.35
C GLY A 404 6.68 -30.67 -9.73
N LYS A 405 7.81 -30.31 -9.14
CA LYS A 405 8.80 -31.29 -8.64
C LYS A 405 8.97 -31.28 -7.13
N TYR A 406 9.17 -30.10 -6.55
CA TYR A 406 9.42 -29.94 -5.12
C TYR A 406 9.14 -28.50 -4.65
N TRP A 407 9.19 -28.31 -3.33
CA TRP A 407 9.24 -27.01 -2.69
C TRP A 407 10.23 -27.09 -1.53
N LYS A 408 11.33 -26.33 -1.62
CA LYS A 408 12.44 -26.34 -0.67
C LYS A 408 12.93 -24.94 -0.33
N PRO A 409 12.10 -24.13 0.37
CA PRO A 409 12.44 -22.76 0.69
C PRO A 409 13.69 -22.68 1.57
N GLY A 410 14.64 -21.83 1.17
CA GLY A 410 15.92 -21.66 1.84
C GLY A 410 17.03 -22.63 1.40
N GLU A 411 16.70 -23.77 0.76
CA GLU A 411 17.66 -24.71 0.19
C GLU A 411 17.84 -24.51 -1.32
N ASP A 412 16.76 -24.32 -2.03
CA ASP A 412 16.75 -24.09 -3.48
C ASP A 412 16.47 -22.62 -3.78
N PRO A 413 17.26 -21.96 -4.63
CA PRO A 413 17.13 -20.53 -4.89
C PRO A 413 15.86 -20.13 -5.65
N TYR A 414 15.19 -21.09 -6.31
CA TYR A 414 13.95 -20.85 -7.04
C TYR A 414 12.69 -21.19 -6.24
N SER A 415 12.85 -21.80 -5.05
CA SER A 415 11.73 -22.10 -4.14
C SER A 415 11.32 -20.86 -3.35
N ILE A 416 10.03 -20.53 -3.45
CA ILE A 416 9.43 -19.35 -2.80
C ILE A 416 9.43 -19.54 -1.29
N LYS A 417 9.93 -18.53 -0.57
CA LYS A 417 9.90 -18.48 0.89
C LYS A 417 8.59 -17.88 1.39
N PRO A 418 7.99 -18.44 2.44
CA PRO A 418 6.71 -17.95 3.00
C PRO A 418 6.73 -16.48 3.45
N TYR A 419 7.90 -15.99 3.87
CA TYR A 419 8.12 -14.62 4.33
C TYR A 419 9.06 -13.83 3.41
N GLY A 420 9.33 -14.36 2.21
CA GLY A 420 10.25 -13.76 1.26
C GLY A 420 9.62 -12.69 0.37
N ASP A 421 10.49 -12.03 -0.41
CA ASP A 421 10.12 -10.91 -1.28
C ASP A 421 8.96 -11.23 -2.22
N VAL A 422 8.90 -12.45 -2.76
CA VAL A 422 7.85 -12.85 -3.71
C VAL A 422 6.47 -12.83 -3.05
N VAL A 423 6.30 -13.53 -1.92
CA VAL A 423 5.01 -13.58 -1.22
C VAL A 423 4.61 -12.20 -0.71
N ASN A 424 5.57 -11.48 -0.13
CA ASN A 424 5.34 -10.13 0.38
C ASN A 424 4.88 -9.17 -0.72
N ALA A 425 5.52 -9.18 -1.89
CA ALA A 425 5.15 -8.34 -3.02
C ALA A 425 3.73 -8.64 -3.52
N PHE A 426 3.42 -9.91 -3.76
CA PHE A 426 2.08 -10.30 -4.23
C PHE A 426 0.98 -9.91 -3.22
N GLU A 427 1.18 -10.18 -1.94
CA GLU A 427 0.19 -9.87 -0.90
C GLU A 427 0.00 -8.36 -0.70
N ARG A 428 1.05 -7.54 -0.81
CA ARG A 428 0.95 -6.07 -0.79
C ARG A 428 0.06 -5.54 -1.89
N HIS A 429 0.03 -6.19 -3.03
CA HIS A 429 -0.79 -5.81 -4.17
C HIS A 429 -2.14 -6.54 -4.25
N GLY A 430 -2.56 -7.21 -3.17
CA GLY A 430 -3.89 -7.79 -3.03
C GLY A 430 -4.04 -9.21 -3.56
N PHE A 431 -2.96 -9.88 -3.95
CA PHE A 431 -2.99 -11.29 -4.31
C PHE A 431 -2.99 -12.18 -3.07
N THR A 432 -3.52 -13.38 -3.23
CA THR A 432 -3.50 -14.43 -2.21
C THR A 432 -2.55 -15.52 -2.65
N TRP A 433 -1.67 -15.99 -1.76
CA TRP A 433 -0.72 -17.06 -2.05
C TRP A 433 -1.32 -18.44 -1.78
N GLY A 434 -1.23 -19.35 -2.75
CA GLY A 434 -1.76 -20.73 -2.66
C GLY A 434 -1.03 -21.64 -1.65
N GLY A 435 0.11 -21.18 -1.11
CA GLY A 435 0.83 -21.93 -0.08
C GLY A 435 0.11 -21.96 1.27
N ASP A 436 -0.73 -20.95 1.58
CA ASP A 436 -1.45 -20.88 2.86
C ASP A 436 -2.90 -20.39 2.77
N ALA A 437 -3.38 -19.96 1.60
CA ALA A 437 -4.71 -19.37 1.46
C ALA A 437 -5.85 -20.38 1.64
N TRP A 438 -5.62 -21.64 1.31
CA TRP A 438 -6.59 -22.72 1.41
C TRP A 438 -5.92 -24.03 1.86
N ARG A 439 -6.76 -24.94 2.35
CA ARG A 439 -6.27 -26.19 2.91
C ARG A 439 -5.76 -27.16 1.84
N ASN A 440 -6.43 -27.19 0.70
CA ASN A 440 -6.18 -28.14 -0.35
C ASN A 440 -6.68 -27.62 -1.72
N PRO A 441 -5.85 -27.65 -2.77
CA PRO A 441 -4.43 -28.05 -2.73
C PRO A 441 -3.55 -27.03 -1.98
N LYS A 442 -2.32 -27.43 -1.64
CA LYS A 442 -1.24 -26.51 -1.35
C LYS A 442 -0.53 -26.20 -2.65
N ASP A 443 -0.58 -24.96 -3.11
CA ASP A 443 -0.08 -24.54 -4.42
C ASP A 443 0.94 -23.40 -4.26
N TYR A 444 2.20 -23.79 -4.08
CA TYR A 444 3.25 -22.85 -3.69
C TYR A 444 3.71 -21.95 -4.85
N MET A 445 3.41 -22.30 -6.12
CA MET A 445 3.70 -21.43 -7.27
C MET A 445 2.64 -20.36 -7.47
N HIS A 446 1.41 -20.56 -6.95
CA HIS A 446 0.20 -19.88 -7.37
C HIS A 446 -0.12 -18.63 -6.55
N PHE A 447 -0.39 -17.52 -7.23
CA PHE A 447 -0.86 -16.26 -6.67
C PHE A 447 -2.17 -15.86 -7.35
N SER A 448 -3.25 -15.80 -6.55
CA SER A 448 -4.62 -15.52 -7.01
C SER A 448 -5.02 -14.08 -6.68
N TYR A 449 -5.49 -13.33 -7.69
CA TYR A 449 -6.05 -11.99 -7.47
C TYR A 449 -7.49 -12.04 -6.97
N LEU A 450 -8.25 -13.06 -7.36
CA LEU A 450 -9.64 -13.23 -6.92
C LEU A 450 -9.75 -13.99 -5.59
N GLY A 451 -8.68 -14.61 -5.12
CA GLY A 451 -8.62 -15.32 -3.84
C GLY A 451 -9.28 -16.70 -3.87
N THR A 452 -9.40 -17.33 -5.05
CA THR A 452 -10.09 -18.63 -5.23
C THR A 452 -9.17 -19.74 -5.74
#